data_34091bf935bae289223cb4847e884e52
#
_entry.id   34091bf935bae289223cb4847e884e52
#
_cell.length_a   1.000
_cell.length_b   1.000
_cell.length_c   1.000
_cell.angle_alpha   90.00
_cell.angle_beta   90.00
_cell.angle_gamma   90.00
#
_symmetry.space_group_name_H-M   'P 1'
#
loop_
_entity.id
_entity.type
_entity.pdbx_description
1 polymer ?
#
loop_
_entity_poly.entity_id
_entity_poly.type
_entity_poly.pdbx_seq_one_letter_code
_entity_poly.pdbx_strand_id
1 'polypeptide(L)'
;GFELYFHESSRPEGHQAKGEFINIDNKIYYFDKDNGRKVKDTSFELNGTHYIADKEGNITIQGDSRFHNQYVSDDKGNWYYYNSNGNKLIGEQTIDNVKVYFKDSGVQVKGHFAPNGHFYDKDSGELVTNAYVEDNGNWYYVDENGQKLIGNQIVDSYHVCFDGNGRQLKGEASYSNSGLPKHY
;
A
#
# COMPACT_ATOMS: atom_id res chain seq x y z
N GLY A 1 14.08 -13.62 -36.36
CA GLY A 1 13.85 -14.85 -35.64
C GLY A 1 12.99 -14.62 -34.42
N PHE A 2 12.30 -15.62 -33.93
CA PHE A 2 11.55 -15.57 -32.68
C PHE A 2 12.32 -16.30 -31.58
N GLU A 3 12.15 -15.84 -30.32
CA GLU A 3 12.79 -16.43 -29.14
C GLU A 3 11.75 -17.13 -28.28
N LEU A 4 12.12 -18.30 -27.75
CA LEU A 4 11.34 -19.12 -26.83
C LEU A 4 12.13 -19.24 -25.52
N TYR A 5 11.43 -19.40 -24.40
CA TYR A 5 12.02 -19.70 -23.12
C TYR A 5 11.49 -21.02 -22.58
N PHE A 6 12.38 -21.83 -22.05
CA PHE A 6 12.06 -23.09 -21.38
C PHE A 6 12.57 -23.03 -19.95
N HIS A 7 11.72 -23.36 -18.99
CA HIS A 7 12.10 -23.39 -17.59
C HIS A 7 13.19 -24.45 -17.35
N GLU A 8 14.26 -24.05 -16.68
CA GLU A 8 15.27 -24.98 -16.18
C GLU A 8 14.64 -25.90 -15.12
N SER A 9 15.04 -27.13 -15.11
CA SER A 9 14.46 -28.33 -14.51
C SER A 9 14.17 -28.25 -13.00
N SER A 10 13.09 -27.63 -12.61
CA SER A 10 12.38 -27.96 -11.35
C SER A 10 10.97 -28.56 -11.59
N ARG A 11 10.60 -28.80 -12.88
CA ARG A 11 9.39 -29.50 -13.34
C ARG A 11 9.78 -30.50 -14.42
N PRO A 12 9.07 -31.60 -14.61
CA PRO A 12 9.45 -32.59 -15.61
C PRO A 12 9.50 -31.93 -16.99
N GLU A 13 10.70 -31.98 -17.60
CA GLU A 13 11.02 -31.69 -18.99
C GLU A 13 10.60 -30.36 -19.57
N GLY A 14 11.53 -29.36 -19.54
CA GLY A 14 11.58 -28.23 -20.48
C GLY A 14 10.26 -27.51 -20.78
N HIS A 15 9.45 -27.22 -19.77
CA HIS A 15 8.17 -26.54 -19.99
C HIS A 15 8.39 -25.20 -20.65
N GLN A 16 7.83 -24.99 -21.85
CA GLN A 16 7.87 -23.71 -22.55
C GLN A 16 7.05 -22.66 -21.81
N ALA A 17 7.63 -21.51 -21.55
CA ALA A 17 6.90 -20.37 -21.00
C ALA A 17 5.82 -19.91 -21.97
N LYS A 18 4.57 -19.81 -21.48
CA LYS A 18 3.41 -19.30 -22.22
C LYS A 18 2.51 -18.51 -21.28
N GLY A 19 2.17 -17.26 -21.66
CA GLY A 19 1.37 -16.38 -20.84
C GLY A 19 2.05 -15.94 -19.55
N GLU A 20 3.38 -15.95 -19.50
CA GLU A 20 4.17 -15.75 -18.30
C GLU A 20 5.17 -14.61 -18.47
N PHE A 21 5.41 -13.87 -17.35
CA PHE A 21 6.52 -12.95 -17.21
C PHE A 21 7.72 -13.69 -16.63
N ILE A 22 8.87 -13.60 -17.28
CA ILE A 22 10.12 -14.23 -16.85
C ILE A 22 11.16 -13.14 -16.58
N ASN A 23 11.81 -13.20 -15.42
CA ASN A 23 12.95 -12.33 -15.09
C ASN A 23 14.23 -13.05 -15.51
N ILE A 24 15.01 -12.42 -16.39
CA ILE A 24 16.31 -12.88 -16.84
C ILE A 24 17.27 -11.70 -16.70
N ASP A 25 18.33 -11.83 -15.90
CA ASP A 25 19.35 -10.81 -15.67
C ASP A 25 18.76 -9.43 -15.28
N ASN A 26 17.81 -9.42 -14.33
CA ASN A 26 17.07 -8.23 -13.87
C ASN A 26 16.24 -7.52 -14.94
N LYS A 27 15.94 -8.19 -16.03
CA LYS A 27 15.02 -7.71 -17.07
C LYS A 27 13.81 -8.63 -17.13
N ILE A 28 12.64 -8.02 -17.30
CA ILE A 28 11.38 -8.77 -17.39
C ILE A 28 11.00 -8.91 -18.85
N TYR A 29 10.66 -10.12 -19.25
CA TYR A 29 10.17 -10.47 -20.57
C TYR A 29 8.80 -11.15 -20.46
N TYR A 30 7.94 -10.98 -21.46
CA TYR A 30 6.68 -11.69 -21.56
C TYR A 30 6.69 -12.64 -22.74
N PHE A 31 6.21 -13.87 -22.49
CA PHE A 31 6.08 -14.90 -23.51
C PHE A 31 4.60 -15.12 -23.83
N ASP A 32 4.24 -14.93 -25.07
CA ASP A 32 2.86 -14.94 -25.56
C ASP A 32 2.14 -16.24 -25.16
N LYS A 33 0.88 -16.09 -24.73
CA LYS A 33 0.09 -17.20 -24.17
C LYS A 33 -0.26 -18.29 -25.19
N ASP A 34 -0.37 -17.93 -26.46
CA ASP A 34 -0.82 -18.83 -27.51
C ASP A 34 0.36 -19.58 -28.15
N ASN A 35 1.44 -18.89 -28.46
CA ASN A 35 2.56 -19.44 -29.20
C ASN A 35 3.87 -19.52 -28.38
N GLY A 36 3.95 -18.93 -27.18
CA GLY A 36 5.12 -18.94 -26.31
C GLY A 36 6.30 -18.15 -26.84
N ARG A 37 6.11 -17.24 -27.81
CA ARG A 37 7.17 -16.39 -28.35
C ARG A 37 7.38 -15.19 -27.45
N LYS A 38 8.65 -14.77 -27.30
CA LYS A 38 8.97 -13.52 -26.62
C LYS A 38 8.34 -12.34 -27.36
N VAL A 39 7.53 -11.57 -26.62
CA VAL A 39 6.87 -10.36 -27.15
C VAL A 39 7.89 -9.24 -27.27
N LYS A 40 7.96 -8.57 -28.42
CA LYS A 40 8.91 -7.51 -28.73
C LYS A 40 8.27 -6.41 -29.59
N ASP A 41 8.81 -5.18 -29.45
CA ASP A 41 8.48 -4.01 -30.28
C ASP A 41 6.98 -3.77 -30.43
N THR A 42 6.25 -3.89 -29.32
CA THR A 42 4.79 -3.73 -29.30
C THR A 42 4.29 -3.37 -27.90
N SER A 43 3.06 -2.92 -27.83
CA SER A 43 2.32 -2.78 -26.57
C SER A 43 1.15 -3.76 -26.53
N PHE A 44 0.78 -4.20 -25.34
CA PHE A 44 -0.33 -5.12 -25.12
C PHE A 44 -0.98 -4.86 -23.76
N GLU A 45 -2.21 -5.32 -23.61
CA GLU A 45 -2.94 -5.28 -22.35
C GLU A 45 -3.08 -6.69 -21.78
N LEU A 46 -2.85 -6.82 -20.48
CA LEU A 46 -3.09 -8.05 -19.75
C LEU A 46 -3.71 -7.72 -18.38
N ASN A 47 -4.90 -8.25 -18.12
CA ASN A 47 -5.65 -8.03 -16.87
C ASN A 47 -5.83 -6.53 -16.53
N GLY A 48 -6.08 -5.68 -17.53
CA GLY A 48 -6.27 -4.24 -17.37
C GLY A 48 -4.99 -3.43 -17.14
N THR A 49 -3.83 -4.07 -17.28
CA THR A 49 -2.53 -3.39 -17.22
C THR A 49 -1.93 -3.30 -18.62
N HIS A 50 -1.50 -2.10 -19.02
CA HIS A 50 -0.82 -1.88 -20.29
C HIS A 50 0.68 -2.10 -20.13
N TYR A 51 1.25 -2.85 -21.04
CA TYR A 51 2.67 -3.19 -21.10
C TYR A 51 3.26 -2.73 -22.43
N ILE A 52 4.52 -2.29 -22.38
CA ILE A 52 5.33 -2.02 -23.56
C ILE A 52 6.49 -3.02 -23.55
N ALA A 53 6.65 -3.72 -24.67
CA ALA A 53 7.83 -4.51 -24.97
C ALA A 53 8.73 -3.70 -25.94
N ASP A 54 9.95 -3.39 -25.53
CA ASP A 54 10.93 -2.75 -26.42
C ASP A 54 11.42 -3.71 -27.54
N LYS A 55 12.32 -3.26 -28.37
CA LYS A 55 12.88 -4.06 -29.48
C LYS A 55 13.61 -5.32 -29.02
N GLU A 56 14.17 -5.29 -27.82
CA GLU A 56 14.83 -6.40 -27.15
C GLU A 56 13.83 -7.30 -26.39
N GLY A 57 12.59 -6.81 -26.22
CA GLY A 57 11.50 -7.47 -25.51
C GLY A 57 11.50 -7.18 -24.01
N ASN A 58 12.25 -6.20 -23.51
CA ASN A 58 12.17 -5.79 -22.11
C ASN A 58 10.77 -5.18 -21.86
N ILE A 59 10.11 -5.67 -20.81
CA ILE A 59 8.77 -5.23 -20.47
C ILE A 59 8.83 -4.07 -19.49
N THR A 60 8.11 -3.01 -19.82
CA THR A 60 7.78 -1.91 -18.90
C THR A 60 6.27 -1.79 -18.76
N ILE A 61 5.80 -1.41 -17.57
CA ILE A 61 4.39 -1.12 -17.36
C ILE A 61 4.14 0.30 -17.83
N GLN A 62 3.23 0.45 -18.78
CA GLN A 62 2.71 1.75 -19.14
C GLN A 62 1.51 2.03 -18.25
N GLY A 63 1.58 3.11 -17.48
CA GLY A 63 0.46 3.62 -16.73
C GLY A 63 -0.69 4.07 -17.64
N ASP A 64 -1.84 4.30 -17.05
CA ASP A 64 -3.00 4.83 -17.79
C ASP A 64 -2.69 6.24 -18.31
N SER A 65 -2.53 6.37 -19.62
CA SER A 65 -2.16 7.63 -20.26
C SER A 65 -3.24 8.72 -20.16
N ARG A 66 -4.41 8.40 -19.62
CA ARG A 66 -5.47 9.37 -19.34
C ARG A 66 -5.24 10.16 -18.06
N PHE A 67 -4.44 9.60 -17.13
CA PHE A 67 -4.26 10.14 -15.78
C PHE A 67 -2.79 10.41 -15.50
N HIS A 68 -2.45 11.68 -15.23
CA HIS A 68 -1.11 12.12 -14.87
C HIS A 68 -1.16 13.10 -13.71
N ASN A 69 -0.38 12.86 -12.66
CA ASN A 69 -0.28 13.72 -11.48
C ASN A 69 -1.65 14.15 -10.92
N GLN A 70 -2.57 13.19 -10.76
CA GLN A 70 -3.91 13.51 -10.29
C GLN A 70 -4.55 12.39 -9.49
N TYR A 71 -5.48 12.80 -8.62
CA TYR A 71 -6.39 11.90 -7.95
C TYR A 71 -7.53 11.49 -8.88
N VAL A 72 -7.92 10.22 -8.81
CA VAL A 72 -9.04 9.64 -9.57
C VAL A 72 -9.84 8.74 -8.64
N SER A 73 -11.17 8.85 -8.65
CA SER A 73 -12.05 7.92 -7.95
C SER A 73 -12.69 6.92 -8.91
N ASP A 74 -12.93 5.71 -8.41
CA ASP A 74 -13.75 4.72 -9.13
C ASP A 74 -15.25 4.81 -8.72
N ASP A 75 -16.09 4.02 -9.38
CA ASP A 75 -17.53 3.97 -9.14
C ASP A 75 -17.90 3.44 -7.74
N LYS A 76 -16.94 2.84 -7.02
CA LYS A 76 -17.10 2.34 -5.65
C LYS A 76 -16.66 3.36 -4.60
N GLY A 77 -16.21 4.54 -5.02
CA GLY A 77 -15.70 5.59 -4.15
C GLY A 77 -14.27 5.38 -3.66
N ASN A 78 -13.52 4.43 -4.24
CA ASN A 78 -12.11 4.29 -3.95
C ASN A 78 -11.31 5.39 -4.65
N TRP A 79 -10.33 5.94 -3.96
CA TRP A 79 -9.44 6.97 -4.49
C TRP A 79 -8.07 6.40 -4.81
N TYR A 80 -7.50 6.84 -5.91
CA TYR A 80 -6.18 6.50 -6.43
C TYR A 80 -5.43 7.78 -6.78
N TYR A 81 -4.11 7.76 -6.73
CA TYR A 81 -3.30 8.81 -7.33
C TYR A 81 -2.42 8.23 -8.43
N TYR A 82 -2.42 8.87 -9.58
CA TYR A 82 -1.60 8.50 -10.72
C TYR A 82 -0.43 9.46 -10.83
N ASN A 83 0.79 8.95 -10.92
CA ASN A 83 2.00 9.76 -11.09
C ASN A 83 2.14 10.32 -12.52
N SER A 84 3.26 11.02 -12.80
CA SER A 84 3.54 11.59 -14.13
C SER A 84 3.59 10.57 -15.28
N ASN A 85 3.82 9.30 -14.95
CA ASN A 85 3.88 8.20 -15.93
C ASN A 85 2.53 7.47 -16.05
N GLY A 86 1.47 7.93 -15.36
CA GLY A 86 0.17 7.28 -15.36
C GLY A 86 0.10 6.01 -14.52
N ASN A 87 1.06 5.76 -13.64
CA ASN A 87 1.06 4.62 -12.73
C ASN A 87 0.40 4.99 -11.40
N LYS A 88 -0.41 4.08 -10.85
CA LYS A 88 -0.96 4.23 -9.50
C LYS A 88 0.16 4.22 -8.47
N LEU A 89 0.10 5.13 -7.51
CA LEU A 89 1.00 5.10 -6.35
C LEU A 89 0.57 4.02 -5.35
N ILE A 90 1.55 3.48 -4.63
CA ILE A 90 1.39 2.51 -3.56
C ILE A 90 2.27 2.89 -2.36
N GLY A 91 1.94 2.41 -1.17
CA GLY A 91 2.67 2.71 0.05
C GLY A 91 2.46 4.15 0.54
N GLU A 92 3.32 4.57 1.48
CA GLU A 92 3.34 5.96 1.94
C GLU A 92 3.94 6.89 0.88
N GLN A 93 3.24 7.98 0.61
CA GLN A 93 3.63 8.97 -0.38
C GLN A 93 3.50 10.38 0.20
N THR A 94 4.27 11.32 -0.33
CA THR A 94 4.10 12.74 -0.06
C THR A 94 3.65 13.44 -1.35
N ILE A 95 2.43 13.95 -1.35
CA ILE A 95 1.81 14.63 -2.49
C ILE A 95 1.46 16.05 -2.00
N ASP A 96 1.97 17.06 -2.67
CA ASP A 96 1.78 18.48 -2.31
C ASP A 96 2.09 18.78 -0.82
N ASN A 97 3.17 18.20 -0.30
CA ASN A 97 3.63 18.26 1.10
C ASN A 97 2.73 17.54 2.11
N VAL A 98 1.76 16.76 1.66
CA VAL A 98 0.87 15.96 2.51
C VAL A 98 1.23 14.50 2.44
N LYS A 99 1.36 13.85 3.60
CA LYS A 99 1.59 12.39 3.66
C LYS A 99 0.27 11.65 3.56
N VAL A 100 0.23 10.71 2.64
CA VAL A 100 -0.91 9.82 2.34
C VAL A 100 -0.43 8.38 2.19
N TYR A 101 -1.33 7.42 2.24
CA TYR A 101 -0.99 6.01 2.04
C TYR A 101 -1.92 5.34 1.04
N PHE A 102 -1.33 4.57 0.14
CA PHE A 102 -2.06 3.73 -0.82
C PHE A 102 -1.75 2.25 -0.56
N LYS A 103 -2.79 1.42 -0.54
CA LYS A 103 -2.66 -0.05 -0.45
C LYS A 103 -1.91 -0.60 -1.67
N ASP A 104 -1.49 -1.86 -1.65
CA ASP A 104 -0.87 -2.52 -2.81
C ASP A 104 -1.79 -2.53 -4.04
N SER A 105 -3.10 -2.44 -3.84
CA SER A 105 -4.09 -2.25 -4.91
C SER A 105 -4.12 -0.83 -5.50
N GLY A 106 -3.37 0.11 -4.93
CA GLY A 106 -3.39 1.53 -5.25
C GLY A 106 -4.53 2.32 -4.59
N VAL A 107 -5.41 1.67 -3.82
CA VAL A 107 -6.52 2.36 -3.13
C VAL A 107 -5.98 3.17 -1.95
N GLN A 108 -6.33 4.46 -1.88
CA GLN A 108 -5.98 5.34 -0.77
C GLN A 108 -6.59 4.84 0.55
N VAL A 109 -5.80 4.82 1.61
CA VAL A 109 -6.30 4.53 2.96
C VAL A 109 -6.95 5.80 3.51
N LYS A 110 -8.18 5.66 4.00
CA LYS A 110 -8.94 6.73 4.66
C LYS A 110 -9.71 6.17 5.85
N GLY A 111 -9.65 6.87 7.00
CA GLY A 111 -10.37 6.51 8.22
C GLY A 111 -9.84 5.27 8.94
N HIS A 112 -8.65 4.78 8.59
CA HIS A 112 -8.08 3.55 9.13
C HIS A 112 -6.57 3.66 9.35
N PHE A 113 -6.05 2.76 10.19
CA PHE A 113 -4.61 2.52 10.24
C PHE A 113 -4.15 1.75 9.00
N ALA A 114 -3.06 2.23 8.40
CA ALA A 114 -2.37 1.54 7.32
C ALA A 114 -1.35 0.51 7.87
N PRO A 115 -0.81 -0.39 7.03
CA PRO A 115 0.22 -1.36 7.43
C PRO A 115 1.47 -0.77 8.06
N ASN A 116 1.80 0.50 7.77
CA ASN A 116 2.90 1.23 8.40
C ASN A 116 2.61 1.69 9.84
N GLY A 117 1.39 1.41 10.36
CA GLY A 117 0.98 1.76 11.72
C GLY A 117 0.44 3.18 11.91
N HIS A 118 0.43 4.00 10.86
CA HIS A 118 -0.11 5.36 10.88
C HIS A 118 -1.60 5.39 10.53
N PHE A 119 -2.33 6.31 11.14
CA PHE A 119 -3.74 6.56 10.83
C PHE A 119 -3.87 7.68 9.79
N TYR A 120 -4.76 7.48 8.83
CA TYR A 120 -5.05 8.45 7.78
C TYR A 120 -6.49 8.95 7.88
N ASP A 121 -6.66 10.26 7.81
CA ASP A 121 -7.94 10.93 8.00
C ASP A 121 -9.04 10.38 7.08
N LYS A 122 -10.27 10.28 7.61
CA LYS A 122 -11.38 9.64 6.89
C LYS A 122 -11.86 10.43 5.66
N ASP A 123 -11.69 11.74 5.67
CA ASP A 123 -12.18 12.61 4.62
C ASP A 123 -11.06 12.96 3.63
N SER A 124 -9.94 13.47 4.14
CA SER A 124 -8.79 13.87 3.29
C SER A 124 -7.87 12.71 2.93
N GLY A 125 -7.71 11.71 3.82
CA GLY A 125 -6.71 10.66 3.68
C GLY A 125 -5.29 11.09 4.06
N GLU A 126 -5.15 12.23 4.76
CA GLU A 126 -3.88 12.75 5.25
C GLU A 126 -3.43 12.03 6.52
N LEU A 127 -2.13 11.95 6.74
CA LEU A 127 -1.57 11.44 8.00
C LEU A 127 -2.08 12.27 9.17
N VAL A 128 -2.68 11.60 10.15
CA VAL A 128 -3.13 12.25 11.41
C VAL A 128 -2.01 12.20 12.44
N THR A 129 -1.77 13.33 13.11
CA THR A 129 -0.80 13.46 14.21
C THR A 129 -1.40 14.24 15.36
N ASN A 130 -0.89 14.02 16.60
CA ASN A 130 -1.31 14.73 17.82
C ASN A 130 -2.83 14.72 18.03
N ALA A 131 -3.49 13.59 17.82
CA ALA A 131 -4.95 13.53 17.87
C ALA A 131 -5.49 12.18 18.34
N TYR A 132 -6.71 12.22 18.87
CA TYR A 132 -7.53 11.03 19.04
C TYR A 132 -8.12 10.60 17.70
N VAL A 133 -8.07 9.31 17.42
CA VAL A 133 -8.64 8.69 16.23
C VAL A 133 -9.46 7.46 16.63
N GLU A 134 -10.50 7.18 15.86
CA GLU A 134 -11.32 5.98 16.02
C GLU A 134 -11.07 5.04 14.84
N ASP A 135 -10.81 3.78 15.16
CA ASP A 135 -10.71 2.71 14.15
C ASP A 135 -11.42 1.45 14.66
N ASN A 136 -12.40 0.98 13.89
CA ASN A 136 -13.17 -0.23 14.20
C ASN A 136 -13.77 -0.21 15.63
N GLY A 137 -14.33 0.93 16.06
CA GLY A 137 -14.97 1.11 17.36
C GLY A 137 -14.01 1.24 18.55
N ASN A 138 -12.71 1.33 18.30
CA ASN A 138 -11.70 1.56 19.33
C ASN A 138 -11.06 2.95 19.17
N TRP A 139 -10.78 3.57 20.30
CA TRP A 139 -10.11 4.87 20.33
C TRP A 139 -8.62 4.70 20.56
N TYR A 140 -7.84 5.52 19.87
CA TYR A 140 -6.40 5.60 19.93
C TYR A 140 -5.98 7.06 20.02
N TYR A 141 -4.79 7.32 20.55
CA TYR A 141 -4.14 8.61 20.37
C TYR A 141 -2.86 8.42 19.57
N VAL A 142 -2.67 9.22 18.56
CA VAL A 142 -1.42 9.25 17.76
C VAL A 142 -0.61 10.50 18.10
N ASP A 143 0.69 10.31 18.26
CA ASP A 143 1.64 11.35 18.63
C ASP A 143 2.01 12.28 17.45
N GLU A 144 2.99 13.15 17.66
CA GLU A 144 3.51 14.07 16.64
C GLU A 144 4.08 13.37 15.39
N ASN A 145 4.49 12.12 15.53
CA ASN A 145 5.01 11.28 14.44
C ASN A 145 3.94 10.38 13.83
N GLY A 146 2.70 10.43 14.31
CA GLY A 146 1.60 9.57 13.88
C GLY A 146 1.63 8.18 14.52
N GLN A 147 2.46 7.96 15.56
CA GLN A 147 2.58 6.68 16.24
C GLN A 147 1.54 6.55 17.36
N LYS A 148 0.96 5.34 17.53
CA LYS A 148 0.03 5.07 18.63
C LYS A 148 0.72 5.20 19.98
N LEU A 149 0.10 5.89 20.92
CA LEU A 149 0.51 5.83 22.31
C LEU A 149 0.10 4.50 22.95
N ILE A 150 0.93 4.00 23.88
CA ILE A 150 0.70 2.79 24.65
C ILE A 150 0.97 3.05 26.15
N GLY A 151 0.37 2.24 27.01
CA GLY A 151 0.55 2.35 28.46
C GLY A 151 -0.08 3.60 29.07
N ASN A 152 0.44 4.03 30.23
CA ASN A 152 -0.04 5.22 30.92
C ASN A 152 0.60 6.47 30.33
N GLN A 153 -0.24 7.41 29.92
CA GLN A 153 0.17 8.65 29.24
C GLN A 153 -0.52 9.87 29.86
N ILE A 154 0.01 11.05 29.57
CA ILE A 154 -0.67 12.32 29.86
C ILE A 154 -0.96 12.97 28.50
N VAL A 155 -2.24 13.10 28.19
CA VAL A 155 -2.71 13.76 26.96
C VAL A 155 -3.61 14.93 27.38
N ASP A 156 -3.31 16.12 26.92
CA ASP A 156 -4.06 17.35 27.24
C ASP A 156 -4.30 17.55 28.76
N SER A 157 -3.26 17.21 29.56
CA SER A 157 -3.27 17.27 31.03
C SER A 157 -4.13 16.18 31.70
N TYR A 158 -4.66 15.22 30.98
CA TYR A 158 -5.42 14.07 31.52
C TYR A 158 -4.57 12.82 31.54
N HIS A 159 -4.68 12.07 32.63
CA HIS A 159 -4.13 10.72 32.69
C HIS A 159 -5.00 9.77 31.89
N VAL A 160 -4.42 9.16 30.88
CA VAL A 160 -5.08 8.17 30.02
C VAL A 160 -4.25 6.90 29.96
N CYS A 161 -4.92 5.77 29.77
CA CYS A 161 -4.24 4.49 29.64
C CYS A 161 -4.61 3.84 28.32
N PHE A 162 -3.62 3.29 27.64
CA PHE A 162 -3.77 2.53 26.42
C PHE A 162 -3.24 1.11 26.62
N ASP A 163 -3.84 0.11 25.99
CA ASP A 163 -3.34 -1.26 25.99
C ASP A 163 -2.06 -1.39 25.15
N GLY A 164 -1.48 -2.62 25.09
CA GLY A 164 -0.30 -2.89 24.29
C GLY A 164 -0.47 -2.73 22.78
N ASN A 165 -1.72 -2.61 22.30
CA ASN A 165 -2.07 -2.33 20.91
C ASN A 165 -2.44 -0.86 20.66
N GLY A 166 -2.35 -0.03 21.71
CA GLY A 166 -2.67 1.39 21.67
C GLY A 166 -4.16 1.72 21.83
N ARG A 167 -5.04 0.74 22.16
CA ARG A 167 -6.45 1.03 22.38
C ARG A 167 -6.64 1.72 23.71
N GLN A 168 -7.40 2.80 23.73
CA GLN A 168 -7.73 3.50 24.96
C GLN A 168 -8.59 2.62 25.89
N LEU A 169 -8.11 2.44 27.10
CA LEU A 169 -8.85 1.75 28.17
C LEU A 169 -9.76 2.77 28.86
N LYS A 170 -11.10 2.61 28.69
CA LYS A 170 -12.11 3.47 29.32
C LYS A 170 -12.65 2.77 30.55
N GLY A 171 -12.64 3.47 31.69
CA GLY A 171 -13.27 2.99 32.93
C GLY A 171 -12.45 1.99 33.73
N GLU A 172 -11.21 1.69 33.36
CA GLU A 172 -10.29 0.92 34.19
C GLU A 172 -9.47 1.86 35.09
N ALA A 173 -9.41 1.53 36.39
CA ALA A 173 -8.62 2.30 37.34
C ALA A 173 -7.15 2.30 36.90
N SER A 174 -6.56 3.49 36.74
CA SER A 174 -5.12 3.61 36.51
C SER A 174 -4.38 3.10 37.74
N TYR A 175 -3.75 1.93 37.63
CA TYR A 175 -2.81 1.48 38.66
C TYR A 175 -1.57 2.36 38.62
N SER A 176 -1.35 3.14 39.69
CA SER A 176 -0.09 3.81 39.89
C SER A 176 1.03 2.77 40.07
N ASN A 177 2.22 3.04 39.57
CA ASN A 177 3.42 2.21 39.71
C ASN A 177 3.86 1.96 41.18
N SER A 178 3.06 2.27 42.17
CA SER A 178 3.32 2.09 43.59
C SER A 178 2.51 0.96 44.23
N GLY A 179 1.88 0.08 43.48
CA GLY A 179 1.37 -1.22 43.96
C GLY A 179 0.32 -1.22 45.10
N LEU A 180 -0.32 -0.07 45.39
CA LEU A 180 -1.38 0.00 46.40
C LEU A 180 -2.61 0.74 45.83
N PRO A 181 -3.82 0.13 45.94
CA PRO A 181 -5.04 0.81 45.57
C PRO A 181 -5.32 1.96 46.54
N LYS A 182 -5.42 3.20 46.06
CA LYS A 182 -5.99 4.29 46.83
C LYS A 182 -7.49 4.25 46.72
N HIS A 183 -8.15 3.85 47.78
CA HIS A 183 -9.59 4.05 47.96
C HIS A 183 -9.82 5.54 48.18
N TYR A 184 -10.72 6.09 47.38
CA TYR A 184 -11.46 7.32 47.64
C TYR A 184 -12.93 7.02 47.53
#